data_42ac7b54761423f06ba4dd048045e764
#
_entry.id   42ac7b54761423f06ba4dd048045e764
#
_cell.length_a   1.000
_cell.length_b   1.000
_cell.length_c   1.000
_cell.angle_alpha   90.00
_cell.angle_beta   90.00
_cell.angle_gamma   90.00
#
_symmetry.space_group_name_H-M   'P 1'
#
loop_
_entity.id
_entity.type
_entity.pdbx_description
1 polymer ?
#
loop_
_entity_poly.entity_id
_entity_poly.type
_entity_poly.pdbx_seq_one_letter_code
_entity_poly.pdbx_strand_id
1 'polypeptide(L)'
;MSMTADALPENTAQGTSSTVPIPLRERRRDWFFIVMFAIFASTSFLSDTANMVGRPNPHSANPMARFLYAHAGFDPVLLANPRFVQVTVGFVSALLFGVFYLVLIYAIVRGREWIRLPAVFYAGMIVMGTGVYVGVDILGDAPLFALACGPGSSFDYKSPNVLLTVAINGLYPLVALLFVARMWRPHPFTRRARR
;
A
#
# COMPACT_ATOMS: atom_id res chain seq x y z
N MET A 1 43.30 -16.29 57.82
CA MET A 1 42.07 -16.19 57.02
C MET A 1 42.39 -15.57 55.69
N SER A 2 42.59 -16.45 54.72
CA SER A 2 42.94 -16.02 53.34
C SER A 2 41.65 -16.03 52.50
N MET A 3 41.20 -14.84 52.06
CA MET A 3 40.06 -14.71 51.13
C MET A 3 40.61 -14.93 49.71
N THR A 4 40.25 -16.06 49.12
CA THR A 4 40.39 -16.32 47.69
C THR A 4 39.36 -15.49 46.95
N ALA A 5 39.82 -14.56 46.13
CA ALA A 5 38.99 -13.79 45.21
C ALA A 5 38.51 -14.74 44.09
N ASP A 6 37.19 -15.05 44.09
CA ASP A 6 36.54 -15.72 42.96
C ASP A 6 36.61 -14.84 41.70
N ALA A 7 37.30 -15.34 40.71
CA ALA A 7 37.35 -14.74 39.37
C ALA A 7 35.96 -14.88 38.71
N LEU A 8 35.33 -13.76 38.43
CA LEU A 8 34.09 -13.71 37.63
C LEU A 8 34.37 -14.31 36.23
N PRO A 9 33.47 -15.14 35.72
CA PRO A 9 33.63 -15.71 34.38
C PRO A 9 33.62 -14.59 33.32
N GLU A 10 34.69 -14.56 32.53
CA GLU A 10 34.82 -13.73 31.34
C GLU A 10 33.61 -13.92 30.44
N ASN A 11 32.89 -12.81 30.23
CA ASN A 11 31.73 -12.70 29.38
C ASN A 11 32.17 -13.08 27.96
N THR A 12 31.87 -14.33 27.56
CA THR A 12 32.13 -14.87 26.22
C THR A 12 31.50 -13.94 25.21
N ALA A 13 32.33 -13.21 24.49
CA ALA A 13 31.92 -12.33 23.40
C ALA A 13 30.98 -13.07 22.45
N GLN A 14 29.70 -12.75 22.53
CA GLN A 14 28.70 -13.21 21.55
C GLN A 14 29.19 -12.78 20.18
N GLY A 15 29.74 -13.73 19.43
CA GLY A 15 30.20 -13.51 18.07
C GLY A 15 29.06 -12.96 17.23
N THR A 16 29.08 -11.66 16.97
CA THR A 16 28.18 -10.99 16.06
C THR A 16 28.30 -11.64 14.70
N SER A 17 27.36 -12.54 14.38
CA SER A 17 27.30 -13.17 13.06
C SER A 17 27.11 -12.04 12.02
N SER A 18 28.16 -11.69 11.31
CA SER A 18 28.11 -10.67 10.27
C SER A 18 27.15 -11.13 9.17
N THR A 19 26.11 -10.32 8.94
CA THR A 19 25.19 -10.53 7.83
C THR A 19 25.63 -9.69 6.64
N VAL A 20 25.57 -10.28 5.44
CA VAL A 20 25.95 -9.62 4.18
C VAL A 20 24.68 -9.38 3.35
N PRO A 21 24.47 -8.15 2.82
CA PRO A 21 23.34 -7.87 1.94
C PRO A 21 23.36 -8.75 0.67
N ILE A 22 22.19 -9.28 0.31
CA ILE A 22 22.01 -10.02 -0.95
C ILE A 22 21.81 -8.98 -2.07
N PRO A 23 22.63 -8.95 -3.13
CA PRO A 23 22.45 -8.03 -4.24
C PRO A 23 21.07 -8.19 -4.91
N LEU A 24 20.49 -7.08 -5.38
CA LEU A 24 19.15 -7.11 -6.01
C LEU A 24 19.08 -8.05 -7.22
N ARG A 25 20.16 -8.20 -7.98
CA ARG A 25 20.26 -9.13 -9.10
C ARG A 25 20.00 -10.60 -8.73
N GLU A 26 20.32 -10.97 -7.48
CA GLU A 26 20.09 -12.33 -6.95
C GLU A 26 18.68 -12.46 -6.35
N ARG A 27 17.99 -11.36 -6.14
CA ARG A 27 16.63 -11.28 -5.58
C ARG A 27 15.59 -11.03 -6.67
N ARG A 28 15.52 -11.90 -7.69
CA ARG A 28 14.66 -11.71 -8.87
C ARG A 28 13.18 -11.49 -8.53
N ARG A 29 12.67 -12.12 -7.48
CA ARG A 29 11.27 -11.96 -7.04
C ARG A 29 10.97 -10.55 -6.51
N ASP A 30 11.96 -9.83 -6.04
CA ASP A 30 11.78 -8.48 -5.50
C ASP A 30 11.52 -7.46 -6.62
N TRP A 31 11.91 -7.76 -7.88
CA TRP A 31 11.56 -6.95 -9.04
C TRP A 31 10.06 -6.86 -9.27
N PHE A 32 9.31 -7.93 -9.00
CA PHE A 32 7.85 -7.89 -9.06
C PHE A 32 7.29 -6.79 -8.15
N PHE A 33 7.74 -6.73 -6.90
CA PHE A 33 7.28 -5.71 -5.95
C PHE A 33 7.73 -4.30 -6.35
N ILE A 34 8.94 -4.15 -6.88
CA ILE A 34 9.43 -2.84 -7.35
C ILE A 34 8.53 -2.33 -8.47
N VAL A 35 8.21 -3.17 -9.46
CA VAL A 35 7.35 -2.79 -10.59
C VAL A 35 5.93 -2.47 -10.09
N MET A 36 5.35 -3.33 -9.26
CA MET A 36 4.00 -3.10 -8.74
C MET A 36 3.90 -1.82 -7.92
N PHE A 37 4.86 -1.57 -7.02
CA PHE A 37 4.86 -0.33 -6.23
C PHE A 37 5.17 0.91 -7.09
N ALA A 38 5.92 0.79 -8.17
CA ALA A 38 6.09 1.89 -9.13
C ALA A 38 4.78 2.21 -9.87
N ILE A 39 4.03 1.20 -10.28
CA ILE A 39 2.69 1.37 -10.87
C ILE A 39 1.77 2.03 -9.83
N PHE A 40 1.72 1.52 -8.60
CA PHE A 40 0.88 2.08 -7.54
C PHE A 40 1.26 3.52 -7.17
N ALA A 41 2.55 3.85 -7.12
CA ALA A 41 2.99 5.23 -6.93
C ALA A 41 2.51 6.12 -8.07
N SER A 42 2.61 5.65 -9.31
CA SER A 42 2.15 6.39 -10.49
C SER A 42 0.64 6.62 -10.45
N THR A 43 -0.16 5.62 -10.12
CA THR A 43 -1.61 5.79 -9.97
C THR A 43 -1.96 6.74 -8.83
N SER A 44 -1.28 6.64 -7.68
CA SER A 44 -1.50 7.54 -6.55
C SER A 44 -1.19 9.00 -6.92
N PHE A 45 -0.06 9.27 -7.55
CA PHE A 45 0.31 10.65 -7.89
C PHE A 45 -0.44 11.22 -9.10
N LEU A 46 -0.89 10.39 -10.04
CA LEU A 46 -1.57 10.86 -11.24
C LEU A 46 -3.10 10.78 -11.10
N SER A 47 -3.61 9.61 -10.74
CA SER A 47 -5.05 9.33 -10.70
C SER A 47 -5.69 9.85 -9.40
N ASP A 48 -5.14 9.47 -8.25
CA ASP A 48 -5.77 9.75 -6.98
C ASP A 48 -5.72 11.24 -6.62
N THR A 49 -4.67 11.96 -7.05
CA THR A 49 -4.61 13.43 -6.90
C THR A 49 -5.71 14.14 -7.67
N ALA A 50 -6.22 13.58 -8.77
CA ALA A 50 -7.36 14.16 -9.48
C ALA A 50 -8.62 14.18 -8.60
N ASN A 51 -8.84 13.12 -7.79
CA ASN A 51 -9.93 13.06 -6.83
C ASN A 51 -9.74 13.97 -5.61
N MET A 52 -8.50 14.33 -5.27
CA MET A 52 -8.21 15.31 -4.21
C MET A 52 -8.69 16.71 -4.57
N VAL A 53 -8.52 17.13 -5.83
CA VAL A 53 -8.83 18.49 -6.27
C VAL A 53 -10.27 18.68 -6.76
N GLY A 54 -11.03 17.62 -6.97
CA GLY A 54 -12.43 17.74 -7.38
C GLY A 54 -12.98 16.49 -8.06
N ARG A 55 -14.26 16.58 -8.43
CA ARG A 55 -14.95 15.48 -9.11
C ARG A 55 -14.45 15.34 -10.54
N PRO A 56 -14.12 14.10 -11.02
CA PRO A 56 -13.84 13.86 -12.43
C PRO A 56 -14.98 14.34 -13.32
N ASN A 57 -14.66 15.08 -14.36
CA ASN A 57 -15.64 15.57 -15.33
C ASN A 57 -14.99 15.79 -16.72
N PRO A 58 -15.79 15.78 -17.84
CA PRO A 58 -15.25 15.87 -19.19
C PRO A 58 -14.64 17.22 -19.53
N HIS A 59 -15.01 18.28 -18.80
CA HIS A 59 -14.58 19.65 -19.05
C HIS A 59 -13.49 20.13 -18.08
N SER A 60 -12.95 19.22 -17.26
CA SER A 60 -11.89 19.57 -16.31
C SER A 60 -10.64 20.08 -17.03
N ALA A 61 -10.00 21.10 -16.47
CA ALA A 61 -8.67 21.54 -16.91
C ALA A 61 -7.60 20.46 -16.65
N ASN A 62 -7.81 19.59 -15.65
CA ASN A 62 -6.92 18.49 -15.34
C ASN A 62 -7.11 17.34 -16.35
N PRO A 63 -6.09 16.98 -17.17
CA PRO A 63 -6.21 15.91 -18.15
C PRO A 63 -6.49 14.53 -17.52
N MET A 64 -6.00 14.27 -16.28
CA MET A 64 -6.26 13.03 -15.59
C MET A 64 -7.73 12.92 -15.13
N ALA A 65 -8.34 14.03 -14.68
CA ALA A 65 -9.76 14.06 -14.34
C ALA A 65 -10.65 13.79 -15.57
N ARG A 66 -10.27 14.28 -16.76
CA ARG A 66 -10.93 13.94 -18.03
C ARG A 66 -10.77 12.48 -18.39
N PHE A 67 -9.54 11.95 -18.24
CA PHE A 67 -9.24 10.55 -18.49
C PHE A 67 -10.05 9.61 -17.57
N LEU A 68 -10.09 9.90 -16.28
CA LEU A 68 -10.89 9.12 -15.31
C LEU A 68 -12.38 9.16 -15.68
N TYR A 69 -12.92 10.32 -16.01
CA TYR A 69 -14.31 10.43 -16.44
C TYR A 69 -14.62 9.54 -17.66
N ALA A 70 -13.72 9.48 -18.63
CA ALA A 70 -13.90 8.73 -19.86
C ALA A 70 -13.75 7.20 -19.67
N HIS A 71 -12.91 6.75 -18.71
CA HIS A 71 -12.48 5.35 -18.66
C HIS A 71 -12.87 4.62 -17.36
N ALA A 72 -13.21 5.32 -16.29
CA ALA A 72 -13.54 4.71 -14.99
C ALA A 72 -15.04 4.48 -14.78
N GLY A 73 -15.81 4.31 -15.84
CA GLY A 73 -17.27 4.08 -15.75
C GLY A 73 -17.66 2.77 -15.02
N PHE A 74 -16.74 1.86 -14.80
CA PHE A 74 -16.93 0.67 -13.98
C PHE A 74 -16.88 0.96 -12.47
N ASP A 75 -16.40 2.13 -12.08
CA ASP A 75 -16.21 2.54 -10.68
C ASP A 75 -16.96 3.85 -10.41
N PRO A 76 -18.27 3.79 -10.18
CA PRO A 76 -19.11 4.97 -9.98
C PRO A 76 -18.76 5.72 -8.70
N VAL A 77 -18.23 5.04 -7.68
CA VAL A 77 -17.78 5.69 -6.42
C VAL A 77 -16.60 6.63 -6.69
N LEU A 78 -15.64 6.19 -7.52
CA LEU A 78 -14.52 7.02 -7.93
C LEU A 78 -14.98 8.25 -8.72
N LEU A 79 -15.94 8.06 -9.64
CA LEU A 79 -16.46 9.15 -10.47
C LEU A 79 -17.34 10.13 -9.68
N ALA A 80 -18.14 9.64 -8.76
CA ALA A 80 -18.95 10.49 -7.89
C ALA A 80 -18.10 11.31 -6.93
N ASN A 81 -16.98 10.78 -6.55
CA ASN A 81 -15.99 11.40 -5.66
C ASN A 81 -16.62 12.00 -4.38
N PRO A 82 -17.38 11.21 -3.61
CA PRO A 82 -17.92 11.67 -2.34
C PRO A 82 -16.80 12.02 -1.37
N ARG A 83 -17.11 12.73 -0.27
CA ARG A 83 -16.08 13.24 0.66
C ARG A 83 -15.17 12.15 1.23
N PHE A 84 -15.72 10.97 1.50
CA PHE A 84 -14.87 9.87 1.98
C PHE A 84 -13.84 9.43 0.93
N VAL A 85 -14.17 9.46 -0.36
CA VAL A 85 -13.22 9.15 -1.46
C VAL A 85 -12.19 10.27 -1.61
N GLN A 86 -12.60 11.53 -1.48
CA GLN A 86 -11.64 12.65 -1.49
C GLN A 86 -10.59 12.51 -0.39
N VAL A 87 -11.00 12.00 0.79
CA VAL A 87 -10.07 11.78 1.90
C VAL A 87 -9.28 10.48 1.72
N THR A 88 -9.93 9.35 1.45
CA THR A 88 -9.27 8.04 1.43
C THR A 88 -8.46 7.82 0.16
N VAL A 89 -9.00 8.12 -1.00
CA VAL A 89 -8.30 8.00 -2.28
C VAL A 89 -7.54 9.28 -2.59
N GLY A 90 -8.22 10.43 -2.59
CA GLY A 90 -7.59 11.69 -2.96
C GLY A 90 -6.45 12.10 -2.04
N PHE A 91 -6.63 12.06 -0.73
CA PHE A 91 -5.61 12.51 0.21
C PHE A 91 -4.72 11.38 0.72
N VAL A 92 -5.31 10.35 1.33
CA VAL A 92 -4.53 9.26 1.97
C VAL A 92 -3.79 8.43 0.94
N SER A 93 -4.45 8.01 -0.15
CA SER A 93 -3.77 7.23 -1.19
C SER A 93 -2.74 8.08 -1.94
N ALA A 94 -3.12 9.27 -2.39
CA ALA A 94 -2.21 10.11 -3.16
C ALA A 94 -0.96 10.52 -2.38
N LEU A 95 -1.10 11.00 -1.15
CA LEU A 95 0.04 11.54 -0.40
C LEU A 95 0.70 10.49 0.48
N LEU A 96 -0.07 9.81 1.34
CA LEU A 96 0.52 8.88 2.30
C LEU A 96 1.02 7.61 1.62
N PHE A 97 0.15 6.93 0.85
CA PHE A 97 0.55 5.69 0.18
C PHE A 97 1.46 5.94 -1.01
N GLY A 98 1.23 7.00 -1.79
CA GLY A 98 2.11 7.37 -2.90
C GLY A 98 3.55 7.56 -2.45
N VAL A 99 3.78 8.32 -1.38
CA VAL A 99 5.11 8.49 -0.79
C VAL A 99 5.63 7.17 -0.21
N PHE A 100 4.75 6.39 0.45
CA PHE A 100 5.16 5.14 1.06
C PHE A 100 5.57 4.09 0.01
N TYR A 101 4.96 4.06 -1.17
CA TYR A 101 5.42 3.20 -2.28
C TYR A 101 6.87 3.51 -2.69
N LEU A 102 7.25 4.79 -2.73
CA LEU A 102 8.65 5.15 -3.01
C LEU A 102 9.60 4.68 -1.90
N VAL A 103 9.16 4.77 -0.64
CA VAL A 103 9.90 4.26 0.52
C VAL A 103 10.06 2.74 0.44
N LEU A 104 9.01 2.00 0.05
CA LEU A 104 9.06 0.55 -0.18
C LEU A 104 10.06 0.20 -1.28
N ILE A 105 9.98 0.88 -2.43
CA ILE A 105 10.94 0.67 -3.54
C ILE A 105 12.38 0.93 -3.07
N TYR A 106 12.62 2.04 -2.39
CA TYR A 106 13.94 2.36 -1.84
C TYR A 106 14.45 1.26 -0.91
N ALA A 107 13.61 0.81 0.02
CA ALA A 107 13.98 -0.20 1.00
C ALA A 107 14.28 -1.56 0.33
N ILE A 108 13.48 -1.96 -0.67
CA ILE A 108 13.71 -3.18 -1.44
C ILE A 108 15.02 -3.09 -2.22
N VAL A 109 15.24 -2.01 -2.96
CA VAL A 109 16.47 -1.81 -3.76
C VAL A 109 17.71 -1.84 -2.87
N ARG A 110 17.66 -1.13 -1.72
CA ARG A 110 18.76 -1.05 -0.77
C ARG A 110 18.86 -2.22 0.19
N GLY A 111 17.92 -3.18 0.15
CA GLY A 111 17.89 -4.33 1.07
C GLY A 111 17.74 -3.93 2.53
N ARG A 112 16.89 -2.93 2.83
CA ARG A 112 16.71 -2.40 4.19
C ARG A 112 15.67 -3.21 4.95
N GLU A 113 16.07 -3.95 5.97
CA GLU A 113 15.20 -4.84 6.76
C GLU A 113 14.24 -4.10 7.69
N TRP A 114 14.52 -2.85 8.04
CA TRP A 114 13.64 -2.03 8.88
C TRP A 114 12.23 -1.85 8.30
N ILE A 115 12.09 -2.00 6.97
CA ILE A 115 10.80 -1.85 6.28
C ILE A 115 9.75 -2.89 6.68
N ARG A 116 10.14 -3.99 7.32
CA ARG A 116 9.26 -5.10 7.67
C ARG A 116 8.05 -4.66 8.48
N LEU A 117 8.27 -3.95 9.60
CA LEU A 117 7.19 -3.50 10.46
C LEU A 117 6.31 -2.44 9.76
N PRO A 118 6.86 -1.37 9.14
CA PRO A 118 6.07 -0.45 8.34
C PRO A 118 5.25 -1.13 7.24
N ALA A 119 5.77 -2.18 6.59
CA ALA A 119 5.05 -2.93 5.56
C ALA A 119 3.81 -3.66 6.11
N VAL A 120 3.89 -4.19 7.33
CA VAL A 120 2.73 -4.83 7.99
C VAL A 120 1.64 -3.81 8.29
N PHE A 121 2.00 -2.64 8.84
CA PHE A 121 1.06 -1.54 9.07
C PHE A 121 0.40 -1.09 7.77
N TYR A 122 1.20 -0.85 6.73
CA TYR A 122 0.69 -0.50 5.41
C TYR A 122 -0.30 -1.54 4.87
N ALA A 123 0.05 -2.83 4.95
CA ALA A 123 -0.84 -3.89 4.46
C ALA A 123 -2.18 -3.91 5.22
N GLY A 124 -2.18 -3.71 6.53
CA GLY A 124 -3.41 -3.57 7.31
C GLY A 124 -4.26 -2.39 6.86
N MET A 125 -3.64 -1.23 6.66
CA MET A 125 -4.34 -0.02 6.21
C MET A 125 -4.92 -0.17 4.80
N ILE A 126 -4.17 -0.74 3.86
CA ILE A 126 -4.63 -0.90 2.47
C ILE A 126 -5.73 -1.97 2.36
N VAL A 127 -5.62 -3.07 3.11
CA VAL A 127 -6.66 -4.12 3.17
C VAL A 127 -7.97 -3.54 3.70
N MET A 128 -7.91 -2.82 4.81
CA MET A 128 -9.10 -2.19 5.40
C MET A 128 -9.67 -1.11 4.47
N GLY A 129 -8.83 -0.18 3.99
CA GLY A 129 -9.27 0.92 3.14
C GLY A 129 -9.91 0.44 1.84
N THR A 130 -9.27 -0.53 1.16
CA THR A 130 -9.81 -1.13 -0.06
C THR A 130 -11.08 -1.93 0.23
N GLY A 131 -11.12 -2.65 1.36
CA GLY A 131 -12.30 -3.41 1.77
C GLY A 131 -13.53 -2.52 1.96
N VAL A 132 -13.37 -1.38 2.62
CA VAL A 132 -14.45 -0.38 2.77
C VAL A 132 -14.84 0.20 1.42
N TYR A 133 -13.87 0.59 0.60
CA TYR A 133 -14.11 1.16 -0.71
C TYR A 133 -14.91 0.22 -1.63
N VAL A 134 -14.42 -1.02 -1.78
CA VAL A 134 -15.09 -2.06 -2.59
C VAL A 134 -16.45 -2.45 -2.00
N GLY A 135 -16.57 -2.43 -0.67
CA GLY A 135 -17.85 -2.66 0.01
C GLY A 135 -18.91 -1.64 -0.42
N VAL A 136 -18.55 -0.37 -0.53
CA VAL A 136 -19.47 0.69 -1.03
C VAL A 136 -19.84 0.44 -2.49
N ASP A 137 -18.89 0.05 -3.32
CA ASP A 137 -19.13 -0.28 -4.73
C ASP A 137 -20.07 -1.48 -4.93
N ILE A 138 -20.00 -2.46 -4.04
CA ILE A 138 -20.87 -3.65 -4.12
C ILE A 138 -22.28 -3.37 -3.60
N LEU A 139 -22.37 -2.67 -2.48
CA LEU A 139 -23.65 -2.41 -1.79
C LEU A 139 -24.43 -1.26 -2.43
N GLY A 140 -23.74 -0.39 -3.15
CA GLY A 140 -24.37 0.74 -3.82
C GLY A 140 -24.95 1.75 -2.83
N ASP A 141 -26.17 2.16 -3.08
CA ASP A 141 -26.91 3.15 -2.28
C ASP A 141 -27.54 2.56 -0.99
N ALA A 142 -26.87 1.56 -0.39
CA ALA A 142 -27.36 1.01 0.87
C ALA A 142 -27.43 2.11 1.96
N PRO A 143 -28.52 2.15 2.77
CA PRO A 143 -28.72 3.18 3.80
C PRO A 143 -27.55 3.35 4.77
N LEU A 144 -26.77 2.29 4.98
CA LEU A 144 -25.58 2.31 5.82
C LEU A 144 -24.50 3.27 5.30
N PHE A 145 -24.42 3.45 3.97
CA PHE A 145 -23.42 4.30 3.31
C PHE A 145 -23.99 5.65 2.86
N ALA A 146 -25.30 5.85 2.89
CA ALA A 146 -25.94 7.13 2.57
C ALA A 146 -25.39 8.28 3.45
N LEU A 147 -25.06 8.00 4.71
CA LEU A 147 -24.44 8.97 5.62
C LEU A 147 -23.04 9.41 5.16
N ALA A 148 -22.30 8.57 4.47
CA ALA A 148 -20.97 8.90 3.96
C ALA A 148 -21.00 9.84 2.75
N CYS A 149 -22.13 9.86 2.04
CA CYS A 149 -22.33 10.61 0.79
C CYS A 149 -23.03 11.95 0.98
N GLY A 150 -23.56 12.21 2.18
CA GLY A 150 -24.30 13.42 2.54
C GLY A 150 -25.78 13.38 2.18
N PRO A 151 -26.60 14.25 2.81
CA PRO A 151 -28.05 14.28 2.58
C PRO A 151 -28.35 14.71 1.13
N GLY A 152 -29.22 13.97 0.46
CA GLY A 152 -29.70 14.29 -0.89
C GLY A 152 -28.86 13.72 -2.03
N SER A 153 -27.87 12.89 -1.78
CA SER A 153 -27.19 12.17 -2.86
C SER A 153 -28.10 11.03 -3.36
N SER A 154 -28.72 11.24 -4.49
CA SER A 154 -29.48 10.21 -5.23
C SER A 154 -28.59 9.42 -6.18
N PHE A 155 -27.29 9.32 -5.87
CA PHE A 155 -26.32 8.70 -6.77
C PHE A 155 -26.27 7.19 -6.48
N ASP A 156 -26.54 6.38 -7.50
CA ASP A 156 -26.32 4.94 -7.40
C ASP A 156 -24.81 4.65 -7.51
N TYR A 157 -24.21 4.28 -6.37
CA TYR A 157 -22.79 3.93 -6.28
C TYR A 157 -22.51 2.49 -6.69
N LYS A 158 -23.52 1.70 -6.98
CA LYS A 158 -23.35 0.29 -7.30
C LYS A 158 -22.58 0.12 -8.61
N SER A 159 -21.49 -0.60 -8.54
CA SER A 159 -20.69 -0.91 -9.72
C SER A 159 -21.48 -1.73 -10.74
N PRO A 160 -21.48 -1.34 -12.01
CA PRO A 160 -22.08 -2.13 -13.09
C PRO A 160 -21.29 -3.43 -13.37
N ASN A 161 -20.05 -3.51 -12.92
CA ASN A 161 -19.18 -4.68 -13.09
C ASN A 161 -18.37 -4.96 -11.83
N VAL A 162 -19.03 -5.56 -10.84
CA VAL A 162 -18.43 -5.90 -9.54
C VAL A 162 -17.13 -6.71 -9.68
N LEU A 163 -17.09 -7.66 -10.64
CA LEU A 163 -15.90 -8.49 -10.82
C LEU A 163 -14.67 -7.65 -11.25
N LEU A 164 -14.89 -6.70 -12.17
CA LEU A 164 -13.84 -5.80 -12.64
C LEU A 164 -13.36 -4.88 -11.52
N THR A 165 -14.30 -4.30 -10.76
CA THR A 165 -14.00 -3.44 -9.61
C THR A 165 -13.19 -4.18 -8.56
N VAL A 166 -13.61 -5.39 -8.19
CA VAL A 166 -12.88 -6.24 -7.23
C VAL A 166 -11.51 -6.63 -7.77
N ALA A 167 -11.39 -6.96 -9.05
CA ALA A 167 -10.11 -7.36 -9.64
C ALA A 167 -9.10 -6.20 -9.66
N ILE A 168 -9.53 -5.01 -10.04
CA ILE A 168 -8.64 -3.83 -10.10
C ILE A 168 -8.27 -3.35 -8.70
N ASN A 169 -9.26 -3.10 -7.85
CA ASN A 169 -9.03 -2.59 -6.50
C ASN A 169 -8.37 -3.65 -5.58
N GLY A 170 -8.72 -4.93 -5.75
CA GLY A 170 -8.15 -6.05 -4.98
C GLY A 170 -6.66 -6.30 -5.25
N LEU A 171 -6.12 -5.76 -6.34
CA LEU A 171 -4.70 -5.88 -6.65
C LEU A 171 -3.82 -5.20 -5.60
N TYR A 172 -4.24 -4.05 -5.06
CA TYR A 172 -3.50 -3.31 -4.03
C TYR A 172 -3.31 -4.11 -2.74
N PRO A 173 -4.37 -4.60 -2.07
CA PRO A 173 -4.21 -5.43 -0.88
C PRO A 173 -3.53 -6.76 -1.17
N LEU A 174 -3.76 -7.38 -2.33
CA LEU A 174 -3.11 -8.62 -2.70
C LEU A 174 -1.58 -8.47 -2.74
N VAL A 175 -1.07 -7.45 -3.44
CA VAL A 175 0.37 -7.19 -3.53
C VAL A 175 0.95 -6.83 -2.17
N ALA A 176 0.23 -6.07 -1.35
CA ALA A 176 0.65 -5.72 0.00
C ALA A 176 0.79 -6.97 0.88
N LEU A 177 -0.18 -7.87 0.86
CA LEU A 177 -0.15 -9.14 1.61
C LEU A 177 0.97 -10.07 1.12
N LEU A 178 1.17 -10.19 -0.20
CA LEU A 178 2.28 -10.94 -0.77
C LEU A 178 3.63 -10.35 -0.35
N PHE A 179 3.73 -9.02 -0.26
CA PHE A 179 4.94 -8.37 0.23
C PHE A 179 5.18 -8.65 1.72
N VAL A 180 4.16 -8.59 2.57
CA VAL A 180 4.25 -8.98 3.98
C VAL A 180 4.69 -10.44 4.11
N ALA A 181 4.09 -11.35 3.34
CA ALA A 181 4.50 -12.76 3.31
C ALA A 181 5.97 -12.92 2.91
N ARG A 182 6.45 -12.12 1.93
CA ARG A 182 7.87 -12.07 1.56
C ARG A 182 8.76 -11.56 2.70
N MET A 183 8.27 -10.58 3.50
CA MET A 183 8.98 -9.99 4.63
C MET A 183 8.88 -10.82 5.92
N TRP A 184 8.11 -11.90 5.93
CA TRP A 184 7.91 -12.74 7.14
C TRP A 184 9.19 -13.40 7.61
N ARG A 185 10.13 -13.67 6.72
CA ARG A 185 11.43 -14.25 7.06
C ARG A 185 12.27 -13.28 7.90
N PRO A 186 13.06 -13.78 8.88
CA PRO A 186 13.89 -12.94 9.77
C PRO A 186 14.85 -12.01 9.02
N HIS A 187 15.45 -12.50 7.94
CA HIS A 187 16.45 -11.79 7.14
C HIS A 187 16.10 -11.87 5.64
N PRO A 188 15.08 -11.11 5.19
CA PRO A 188 14.61 -11.21 3.80
C PRO A 188 15.63 -10.71 2.77
N PHE A 189 16.55 -9.79 3.16
CA PHE A 189 17.50 -9.13 2.28
C PHE A 189 18.96 -9.43 2.59
N THR A 190 19.24 -10.18 3.64
CA THR A 190 20.62 -10.50 4.06
C THR A 190 20.81 -12.00 4.18
N ARG A 191 22.08 -12.43 4.09
CA ARG A 191 22.49 -13.81 4.38
C ARG A 191 23.63 -13.80 5.40
N ARG A 192 23.76 -14.87 6.17
CA ARG A 192 24.93 -15.04 7.04
C ARG A 192 26.20 -15.09 6.19
N ALA A 193 27.22 -14.36 6.57
CA ALA A 193 28.53 -14.50 5.96
C ALA A 193 29.01 -15.94 6.16
N ARG A 194 29.41 -16.63 5.08
CA ARG A 194 30.14 -17.89 5.21
C ARG A 194 31.52 -17.55 5.77
N ARG A 195 31.84 -18.11 6.91
CA ARG A 195 33.20 -18.13 7.44
C ARG A 195 34.03 -19.10 6.63
#